data_5bb1f81cfc82372db9047cef122ed4ae
#
_entry.id   5bb1f81cfc82372db9047cef122ed4ae
#
_cell.length_a   1.000
_cell.length_b   1.000
_cell.length_c   1.000
_cell.angle_alpha   90.00
_cell.angle_beta   90.00
_cell.angle_gamma   90.00
#
_symmetry.space_group_name_H-M   'P 1'
#
loop_
_entity.id
_entity.type
_entity.pdbx_description
1 polymer ?
#
loop_
_entity_poly.entity_id
_entity_poly.type
_entity_poly.pdbx_seq_one_letter_code
_entity_poly.pdbx_strand_id
1 'polypeptide(L)'
;MRAIVLVAALAAAAVVAGVVYSTRQDPAQPRTRCKKGVGAVIVPGVPSKNIAAVRAALSKPASRAARAIEALAAENPKDPVVQFNYGWALYCGGFDLEAVAAFRKAKKDGVDTRYGITADNFLHPQYFQSGYPLFQYAGRDPLLIQGQIAQRNFHQETAERLWARAAKLHPNDPNAQVAAAVGRFDMDNLNASFSRLGPLVKRFPRSQTVRYHLGLLLAWTGQGPLALKEFRAARALDPATTFGKEADTFVTHLANGGTQGPKR
;
A
#
# COMPACT_ATOMS: atom_id res chain seq x y z
N MET A 1 -53.93 -25.05 -25.94
CA MET A 1 -53.64 -23.86 -25.13
C MET A 1 -52.20 -23.95 -24.64
N ARG A 2 -51.29 -23.18 -25.24
CA ARG A 2 -49.84 -23.16 -24.89
C ARG A 2 -49.63 -21.95 -24.03
N ALA A 3 -49.21 -22.14 -22.77
CA ALA A 3 -48.81 -21.06 -21.86
C ALA A 3 -47.37 -20.67 -22.18
N ILE A 4 -47.15 -19.42 -22.55
CA ILE A 4 -45.86 -18.81 -22.76
C ILE A 4 -45.43 -18.27 -21.40
N VAL A 5 -44.34 -18.84 -20.83
CA VAL A 5 -43.67 -18.32 -19.63
C VAL A 5 -42.68 -17.26 -20.08
N LEU A 6 -42.99 -16.01 -19.78
CA LEU A 6 -42.05 -14.89 -19.93
C LEU A 6 -41.06 -14.89 -18.75
N VAL A 7 -39.81 -15.21 -19.04
CA VAL A 7 -38.70 -15.01 -18.09
C VAL A 7 -38.23 -13.56 -18.22
N ALA A 8 -38.58 -12.74 -17.25
CA ALA A 8 -38.04 -11.37 -17.13
C ALA A 8 -36.61 -11.46 -16.59
N ALA A 9 -35.63 -11.22 -17.44
CA ALA A 9 -34.24 -11.01 -17.02
C ALA A 9 -34.11 -9.63 -16.42
N LEU A 10 -33.99 -9.55 -15.08
CA LEU A 10 -33.58 -8.35 -14.36
C LEU A 10 -32.10 -8.13 -14.58
N ALA A 11 -31.74 -7.24 -15.51
CA ALA A 11 -30.40 -6.70 -15.63
C ALA A 11 -30.16 -5.74 -14.48
N ALA A 12 -29.42 -6.17 -13.48
CA ALA A 12 -28.89 -5.28 -12.45
C ALA A 12 -27.80 -4.39 -13.08
N ALA A 13 -28.16 -3.17 -13.44
CA ALA A 13 -27.21 -2.15 -13.81
C ALA A 13 -26.40 -1.76 -12.58
N ALA A 14 -25.16 -2.25 -12.50
CA ALA A 14 -24.16 -1.75 -11.56
C ALA A 14 -23.85 -0.30 -11.96
N VAL A 15 -24.37 0.65 -11.20
CA VAL A 15 -23.94 2.04 -11.28
C VAL A 15 -22.54 2.09 -10.70
N VAL A 16 -21.54 1.94 -11.56
CA VAL A 16 -20.18 2.36 -11.27
C VAL A 16 -20.24 3.88 -11.19
N ALA A 17 -20.28 4.42 -9.97
CA ALA A 17 -20.03 5.82 -9.74
C ALA A 17 -18.57 6.09 -10.09
N GLY A 18 -18.29 6.24 -11.39
CA GLY A 18 -17.06 6.80 -11.88
C GLY A 18 -17.00 8.24 -11.38
N VAL A 19 -16.08 8.50 -10.47
CA VAL A 19 -15.62 9.86 -10.23
C VAL A 19 -15.02 10.33 -11.53
N VAL A 20 -15.84 11.00 -12.34
CA VAL A 20 -15.36 11.73 -13.51
C VAL A 20 -14.53 12.87 -12.95
N TYR A 21 -13.21 12.68 -12.87
CA TYR A 21 -12.29 13.78 -12.75
C TYR A 21 -12.53 14.66 -13.96
N SER A 22 -13.18 15.79 -13.72
CA SER A 22 -13.38 16.81 -14.73
C SER A 22 -12.03 17.26 -15.25
N THR A 23 -11.60 16.69 -16.38
CA THR A 23 -10.46 17.14 -17.15
C THR A 23 -10.80 18.39 -17.95
N ARG A 24 -11.27 19.44 -17.27
CA ARG A 24 -11.11 20.78 -17.79
C ARG A 24 -9.70 21.24 -17.45
N GLN A 25 -8.74 20.73 -18.19
CA GLN A 25 -7.43 21.35 -18.29
C GLN A 25 -7.62 22.62 -19.14
N ASP A 26 -7.66 23.75 -18.45
CA ASP A 26 -7.38 25.04 -19.05
C ASP A 26 -5.96 24.96 -19.63
N PRO A 27 -5.71 25.23 -20.94
CA PRO A 27 -4.37 25.13 -21.53
C PRO A 27 -3.40 26.23 -21.02
N ALA A 28 -3.83 27.03 -20.05
CA ALA A 28 -3.04 28.08 -19.45
C ALA A 28 -2.19 27.54 -18.29
N GLN A 29 -0.94 27.28 -18.60
CA GLN A 29 0.23 27.07 -17.72
C GLN A 29 0.08 25.99 -16.62
N PRO A 30 0.93 24.93 -16.66
CA PRO A 30 0.97 23.97 -15.57
C PRO A 30 1.31 24.69 -14.26
N ARG A 31 0.34 24.73 -13.34
CA ARG A 31 0.57 25.28 -12.00
C ARG A 31 1.59 24.37 -11.32
N THR A 32 2.80 24.86 -11.15
CA THR A 32 3.83 24.13 -10.44
C THR A 32 3.37 23.82 -9.02
N ARG A 33 3.17 22.53 -8.71
CA ARG A 33 2.72 22.07 -7.39
C ARG A 33 3.78 22.26 -6.31
N CYS A 34 5.05 22.20 -6.71
CA CYS A 34 6.20 22.30 -5.80
C CYS A 34 6.75 23.73 -5.77
N LYS A 35 6.21 24.56 -4.88
CA LYS A 35 6.53 26.00 -4.76
C LYS A 35 8.01 26.30 -4.45
N LYS A 36 8.73 25.38 -3.80
CA LYS A 36 10.15 25.55 -3.40
C LYS A 36 11.15 24.87 -4.34
N GLY A 37 10.73 24.50 -5.56
CA GLY A 37 11.52 23.67 -6.46
C GLY A 37 11.24 22.18 -6.30
N VAL A 38 11.74 21.36 -7.21
CA VAL A 38 11.44 19.92 -7.21
C VAL A 38 12.21 19.21 -6.11
N GLY A 39 13.52 19.43 -6.02
CA GLY A 39 14.41 18.72 -5.10
C GLY A 39 14.47 17.20 -5.37
N ALA A 40 15.65 16.62 -5.28
CA ALA A 40 15.83 15.18 -5.45
C ALA A 40 15.38 14.42 -4.19
N VAL A 41 14.54 13.40 -4.38
CA VAL A 41 14.17 12.47 -3.31
C VAL A 41 15.19 11.34 -3.32
N ILE A 42 16.13 11.37 -2.37
CA ILE A 42 17.18 10.36 -2.23
C ILE A 42 16.96 9.58 -0.94
N VAL A 43 16.69 8.30 -1.09
CA VAL A 43 16.50 7.38 0.04
C VAL A 43 17.84 6.77 0.43
N PRO A 44 18.28 6.91 1.68
CA PRO A 44 19.49 6.26 2.17
C PRO A 44 19.42 4.73 2.02
N GLY A 45 20.56 4.12 1.69
CA GLY A 45 20.67 2.67 1.59
C GLY A 45 20.19 2.05 0.27
N VAL A 46 19.61 2.84 -0.65
CA VAL A 46 19.28 2.35 -2.01
C VAL A 46 20.38 2.79 -2.98
N PRO A 47 21.22 1.86 -3.46
CA PRO A 47 22.34 2.20 -4.32
C PRO A 47 21.85 2.60 -5.72
N SER A 48 22.42 3.67 -6.27
CA SER A 48 22.31 4.03 -7.69
C SER A 48 23.53 4.83 -8.08
N LYS A 49 24.12 4.51 -9.22
CA LYS A 49 25.21 5.31 -9.82
C LYS A 49 24.74 6.70 -10.31
N ASN A 50 23.43 6.87 -10.41
CA ASN A 50 22.79 8.06 -11.00
C ASN A 50 22.43 9.14 -9.97
N ILE A 51 22.70 8.96 -8.68
CA ILE A 51 22.29 9.92 -7.61
C ILE A 51 22.78 11.34 -7.89
N ALA A 52 24.05 11.51 -8.31
CA ALA A 52 24.61 12.83 -8.62
C ALA A 52 23.89 13.48 -9.80
N ALA A 53 23.63 12.72 -10.86
CA ALA A 53 22.91 13.20 -12.05
C ALA A 53 21.45 13.56 -11.73
N VAL A 54 20.76 12.76 -10.91
CA VAL A 54 19.41 13.06 -10.43
C VAL A 54 19.40 14.37 -9.64
N ARG A 55 20.33 14.57 -8.71
CA ARG A 55 20.43 15.83 -7.96
C ARG A 55 20.66 17.03 -8.87
N ALA A 56 21.57 16.92 -9.84
CA ALA A 56 21.86 17.98 -10.80
C ALA A 56 20.65 18.31 -11.69
N ALA A 57 19.90 17.31 -12.15
CA ALA A 57 18.69 17.53 -12.93
C ALA A 57 17.59 18.24 -12.11
N LEU A 58 17.38 17.83 -10.86
CA LEU A 58 16.31 18.33 -10.01
C LEU A 58 16.68 19.60 -9.22
N SER A 59 17.90 20.09 -9.30
CA SER A 59 18.27 21.43 -8.81
C SER A 59 17.76 22.55 -9.73
N LYS A 60 17.30 22.21 -10.94
CA LYS A 60 16.73 23.15 -11.89
C LYS A 60 15.33 23.61 -11.47
N PRO A 61 14.86 24.77 -11.96
CA PRO A 61 13.48 25.20 -11.73
C PRO A 61 12.46 24.13 -12.15
N ALA A 62 11.33 24.03 -11.42
CA ALA A 62 10.33 22.98 -11.62
C ALA A 62 9.88 22.83 -13.09
N SER A 63 9.74 23.94 -13.82
CA SER A 63 9.39 23.94 -15.24
C SER A 63 10.43 23.28 -16.18
N ARG A 64 11.67 23.09 -15.70
CA ARG A 64 12.78 22.51 -16.47
C ARG A 64 13.25 21.17 -15.89
N ALA A 65 12.89 20.85 -14.66
CA ALA A 65 13.38 19.67 -13.96
C ALA A 65 12.94 18.38 -14.65
N ALA A 66 11.67 18.27 -15.05
CA ALA A 66 11.16 17.09 -15.75
C ALA A 66 11.93 16.80 -17.05
N ARG A 67 12.11 17.83 -17.90
CA ARG A 67 12.90 17.70 -19.14
C ARG A 67 14.38 17.39 -18.85
N ALA A 68 14.92 17.92 -17.75
CA ALA A 68 16.33 17.71 -17.41
C ALA A 68 16.63 16.27 -16.97
N ILE A 69 15.66 15.56 -16.37
CA ILE A 69 15.82 14.17 -15.94
C ILE A 69 15.29 13.16 -16.96
N GLU A 70 14.55 13.59 -17.98
CA GLU A 70 13.90 12.74 -18.97
C GLU A 70 14.90 11.82 -19.72
N ALA A 71 15.99 12.37 -20.23
CA ALA A 71 17.03 11.60 -20.92
C ALA A 71 17.64 10.56 -19.99
N LEU A 72 17.95 10.94 -18.73
CA LEU A 72 18.46 10.04 -17.72
C LEU A 72 17.48 8.90 -17.41
N ALA A 73 16.17 9.19 -17.38
CA ALA A 73 15.12 8.19 -17.17
C ALA A 73 14.97 7.23 -18.35
N ALA A 74 15.15 7.72 -19.58
CA ALA A 74 15.14 6.90 -20.79
C ALA A 74 16.35 5.95 -20.84
N GLU A 75 17.55 6.44 -20.47
CA GLU A 75 18.78 5.64 -20.43
C GLU A 75 18.81 4.63 -19.27
N ASN A 76 18.06 4.89 -18.20
CA ASN A 76 18.04 4.05 -16.99
C ASN A 76 16.61 3.61 -16.64
N PRO A 77 15.94 2.86 -17.53
CA PRO A 77 14.51 2.53 -17.39
C PRO A 77 14.19 1.61 -16.22
N LYS A 78 15.19 0.91 -15.64
CA LYS A 78 15.06 0.00 -14.50
C LYS A 78 15.67 0.53 -13.19
N ASP A 79 16.18 1.76 -13.19
CA ASP A 79 16.70 2.38 -11.96
C ASP A 79 15.55 3.03 -11.17
N PRO A 80 15.11 2.46 -10.01
CA PRO A 80 13.99 2.99 -9.27
C PRO A 80 14.25 4.39 -8.71
N VAL A 81 15.51 4.75 -8.45
CA VAL A 81 15.90 6.10 -8.02
C VAL A 81 15.61 7.12 -9.12
N VAL A 82 16.00 6.80 -10.35
CA VAL A 82 15.80 7.67 -11.51
C VAL A 82 14.31 7.75 -11.86
N GLN A 83 13.62 6.61 -11.96
CA GLN A 83 12.20 6.58 -12.37
C GLN A 83 11.30 7.26 -11.33
N PHE A 84 11.56 7.07 -10.04
CA PHE A 84 10.82 7.77 -9.00
C PHE A 84 11.01 9.29 -9.08
N ASN A 85 12.25 9.74 -9.19
CA ASN A 85 12.55 11.17 -9.27
C ASN A 85 12.06 11.82 -10.56
N TYR A 86 11.99 11.07 -11.66
CA TYR A 86 11.35 11.51 -12.90
C TYR A 86 9.83 11.70 -12.67
N GLY A 87 9.16 10.71 -12.10
CA GLY A 87 7.74 10.82 -11.71
C GLY A 87 7.49 12.00 -10.78
N TRP A 88 8.36 12.22 -9.81
CA TRP A 88 8.28 13.36 -8.89
C TRP A 88 8.42 14.70 -9.62
N ALA A 89 9.36 14.83 -10.57
CA ALA A 89 9.53 16.02 -11.36
C ALA A 89 8.32 16.31 -12.25
N LEU A 90 7.76 15.27 -12.88
CA LEU A 90 6.54 15.36 -13.68
C LEU A 90 5.35 15.79 -12.84
N TYR A 91 5.14 15.19 -11.67
CA TYR A 91 4.08 15.56 -10.73
C TYR A 91 4.20 17.01 -10.29
N CYS A 92 5.41 17.48 -9.94
CA CYS A 92 5.67 18.87 -9.60
C CYS A 92 5.37 19.83 -10.78
N GLY A 93 5.62 19.37 -12.00
CA GLY A 93 5.34 20.12 -13.23
C GLY A 93 3.87 20.10 -13.67
N GLY A 94 3.02 19.29 -13.04
CA GLY A 94 1.60 19.16 -13.41
C GLY A 94 1.33 18.16 -14.55
N PHE A 95 2.30 17.29 -14.88
CA PHE A 95 2.19 16.23 -15.90
C PHE A 95 1.72 14.92 -15.25
N ASP A 96 0.45 14.84 -14.90
CA ASP A 96 -0.08 13.76 -14.06
C ASP A 96 -0.03 12.37 -14.71
N LEU A 97 -0.38 12.28 -15.99
CA LEU A 97 -0.41 10.99 -16.70
C LEU A 97 1.00 10.39 -16.85
N GLU A 98 1.96 11.23 -17.21
CA GLU A 98 3.36 10.84 -17.34
C GLU A 98 3.97 10.52 -15.98
N ALA A 99 3.60 11.28 -14.93
CA ALA A 99 4.03 11.00 -13.56
C ALA A 99 3.54 9.63 -13.10
N VAL A 100 2.27 9.26 -13.36
CA VAL A 100 1.72 7.93 -13.07
C VAL A 100 2.51 6.84 -13.79
N ALA A 101 2.86 7.04 -15.07
CA ALA A 101 3.65 6.05 -15.82
C ALA A 101 5.05 5.85 -15.22
N ALA A 102 5.72 6.94 -14.82
CA ALA A 102 7.03 6.88 -14.17
C ALA A 102 6.96 6.24 -12.77
N PHE A 103 5.93 6.56 -11.95
CA PHE A 103 5.74 5.91 -10.65
C PHE A 103 5.43 4.42 -10.78
N ARG A 104 4.68 3.97 -11.81
CA ARG A 104 4.47 2.54 -12.07
C ARG A 104 5.78 1.81 -12.36
N LYS A 105 6.69 2.42 -13.11
CA LYS A 105 8.04 1.87 -13.32
C LYS A 105 8.83 1.81 -12.02
N ALA A 106 8.85 2.91 -11.26
CA ALA A 106 9.53 2.95 -9.96
C ALA A 106 8.97 1.91 -8.98
N LYS A 107 7.64 1.69 -8.93
CA LYS A 107 7.00 0.64 -8.15
C LYS A 107 7.49 -0.73 -8.58
N LYS A 108 7.44 -1.04 -9.87
CA LYS A 108 7.80 -2.34 -10.43
C LYS A 108 9.27 -2.69 -10.21
N ASP A 109 10.18 -1.76 -10.53
CA ASP A 109 11.62 -2.02 -10.50
C ASP A 109 12.24 -1.78 -9.11
N GLY A 110 11.51 -1.08 -8.24
CA GLY A 110 11.89 -0.79 -6.86
C GLY A 110 11.09 -1.55 -5.81
N VAL A 111 10.43 -2.65 -6.17
CA VAL A 111 9.49 -3.39 -5.30
C VAL A 111 10.08 -3.81 -3.96
N ASP A 112 11.37 -4.16 -3.91
CA ASP A 112 12.10 -4.51 -2.68
C ASP A 112 12.88 -3.31 -2.10
N THR A 113 12.40 -2.10 -2.37
CA THR A 113 13.00 -0.85 -1.90
C THR A 113 11.93 0.13 -1.42
N ARG A 114 12.35 1.12 -0.65
CA ARG A 114 11.48 2.22 -0.23
C ARG A 114 10.92 3.03 -1.42
N TYR A 115 11.61 3.08 -2.57
CA TYR A 115 11.09 3.78 -3.75
C TYR A 115 9.84 3.12 -4.31
N GLY A 116 9.80 1.78 -4.36
CA GLY A 116 8.61 1.05 -4.82
C GLY A 116 7.38 1.35 -3.95
N ILE A 117 7.54 1.27 -2.63
CA ILE A 117 6.45 1.55 -1.69
C ILE A 117 6.02 3.02 -1.76
N THR A 118 6.98 3.96 -1.88
CA THR A 118 6.65 5.39 -1.98
C THR A 118 5.95 5.70 -3.30
N ALA A 119 6.37 5.09 -4.41
CA ALA A 119 5.70 5.21 -5.70
C ALA A 119 4.26 4.67 -5.63
N ASP A 120 4.06 3.54 -4.96
CA ASP A 120 2.73 2.96 -4.77
C ASP A 120 1.79 3.89 -3.98
N ASN A 121 2.30 4.60 -2.98
CA ASN A 121 1.52 5.62 -2.27
C ASN A 121 1.10 6.79 -3.19
N PHE A 122 1.96 7.20 -4.13
CA PHE A 122 1.59 8.23 -5.12
C PHE A 122 0.54 7.73 -6.12
N LEU A 123 0.57 6.45 -6.46
CA LEU A 123 -0.42 5.83 -7.34
C LEU A 123 -1.79 5.66 -6.66
N HIS A 124 -1.81 5.59 -5.33
CA HIS A 124 -3.02 5.33 -4.52
C HIS A 124 -3.24 6.41 -3.44
N PRO A 125 -3.43 7.69 -3.83
CA PRO A 125 -3.58 8.79 -2.88
C PRO A 125 -4.86 8.71 -2.02
N GLN A 126 -5.81 7.84 -2.38
CA GLN A 126 -7.02 7.57 -1.61
C GLN A 126 -6.75 6.82 -0.30
N TYR A 127 -5.60 6.16 -0.15
CA TYR A 127 -5.24 5.48 1.08
C TYR A 127 -4.50 6.44 2.02
N PHE A 128 -5.04 6.61 3.21
CA PHE A 128 -4.56 7.60 4.17
C PHE A 128 -3.27 7.23 4.88
N GLN A 129 -2.84 5.98 4.79
CA GLN A 129 -1.60 5.52 5.42
C GLN A 129 -0.53 5.28 4.37
N SER A 130 0.66 5.79 4.63
CA SER A 130 1.82 5.51 3.80
C SER A 130 2.38 4.11 4.11
N GLY A 131 2.77 3.39 3.08
CA GLY A 131 3.32 2.04 3.19
C GLY A 131 2.25 0.96 3.13
N TYR A 132 2.63 -0.24 3.57
CA TYR A 132 1.76 -1.41 3.61
C TYR A 132 1.36 -1.76 5.04
N PRO A 133 0.22 -2.47 5.25
CA PRO A 133 -0.11 -3.00 6.56
C PRO A 133 1.03 -3.86 7.09
N LEU A 134 1.55 -3.52 8.28
CA LEU A 134 2.67 -4.23 8.86
C LEU A 134 2.20 -5.53 9.52
N PHE A 135 2.87 -6.64 9.20
CA PHE A 135 2.74 -7.85 9.99
C PHE A 135 3.48 -7.69 11.31
N GLN A 136 2.80 -8.02 12.39
CA GLN A 136 3.36 -8.00 13.73
C GLN A 136 3.42 -9.43 14.29
N TYR A 137 4.57 -9.77 14.87
CA TYR A 137 4.81 -11.08 15.43
C TYR A 137 5.61 -10.98 16.72
N ALA A 138 5.12 -11.61 17.77
CA ALA A 138 5.75 -11.64 19.10
C ALA A 138 6.29 -13.03 19.48
N GLY A 139 6.26 -14.00 18.55
CA GLY A 139 6.73 -15.36 18.80
C GLY A 139 8.21 -15.56 18.41
N ARG A 140 8.59 -16.84 18.20
CA ARG A 140 10.00 -17.23 18.01
C ARG A 140 10.30 -17.89 16.66
N ASP A 141 9.34 -18.01 15.74
CA ASP A 141 9.60 -18.58 14.41
C ASP A 141 10.58 -17.68 13.62
N PRO A 142 11.76 -18.21 13.23
CA PRO A 142 12.78 -17.42 12.55
C PRO A 142 12.33 -16.84 11.21
N LEU A 143 11.50 -17.56 10.45
CA LEU A 143 11.01 -17.08 9.15
C LEU A 143 10.04 -15.92 9.33
N LEU A 144 9.18 -15.95 10.36
CA LEU A 144 8.26 -14.88 10.67
C LEU A 144 9.01 -13.64 11.15
N ILE A 145 10.04 -13.81 12.00
CA ILE A 145 10.89 -12.71 12.50
C ILE A 145 11.67 -12.08 11.35
N GLN A 146 12.36 -12.88 10.54
CA GLN A 146 13.16 -12.39 9.40
C GLN A 146 12.28 -11.64 8.38
N GLY A 147 11.09 -12.18 8.08
CA GLY A 147 10.13 -11.51 7.21
C GLY A 147 9.65 -10.17 7.78
N GLN A 148 9.39 -10.10 9.09
CA GLN A 148 9.02 -8.84 9.76
C GLN A 148 10.16 -7.80 9.70
N ILE A 149 11.40 -8.23 9.89
CA ILE A 149 12.58 -7.36 9.74
C ILE A 149 12.71 -6.89 8.29
N ALA A 150 12.56 -7.78 7.32
CA ALA A 150 12.61 -7.45 5.90
C ALA A 150 11.54 -6.40 5.55
N GLN A 151 10.28 -6.60 5.97
CA GLN A 151 9.20 -5.64 5.72
C GLN A 151 9.48 -4.26 6.32
N ARG A 152 9.97 -4.20 7.55
CA ARG A 152 10.34 -2.93 8.21
C ARG A 152 11.48 -2.19 7.49
N ASN A 153 12.35 -2.93 6.81
CA ASN A 153 13.42 -2.41 5.98
C ASN A 153 13.00 -2.18 4.52
N PHE A 154 11.70 -2.23 4.23
CA PHE A 154 11.12 -2.03 2.90
C PHE A 154 11.48 -3.13 1.87
N HIS A 155 11.91 -4.31 2.31
CA HIS A 155 12.17 -5.49 1.48
C HIS A 155 10.93 -6.37 1.41
N GLN A 156 9.90 -5.88 0.70
CA GLN A 156 8.57 -6.50 0.69
C GLN A 156 8.55 -7.88 0.02
N GLU A 157 9.23 -8.06 -1.12
CA GLU A 157 9.32 -9.37 -1.76
C GLU A 157 10.08 -10.40 -0.91
N THR A 158 11.12 -9.95 -0.23
CA THR A 158 11.87 -10.81 0.71
C THR A 158 10.98 -11.25 1.87
N ALA A 159 10.19 -10.32 2.44
CA ALA A 159 9.21 -10.65 3.47
C ALA A 159 8.17 -11.66 2.96
N GLU A 160 7.59 -11.43 1.78
CA GLU A 160 6.61 -12.32 1.15
C GLU A 160 7.15 -13.74 0.98
N ARG A 161 8.36 -13.89 0.44
CA ARG A 161 9.00 -15.21 0.25
C ARG A 161 9.20 -15.96 1.56
N LEU A 162 9.69 -15.27 2.60
CA LEU A 162 9.91 -15.86 3.93
C LEU A 162 8.59 -16.30 4.56
N TRP A 163 7.56 -15.48 4.52
CA TRP A 163 6.26 -15.78 5.10
C TRP A 163 5.49 -16.84 4.30
N ALA A 164 5.59 -16.85 2.98
CA ALA A 164 5.03 -17.93 2.16
C ALA A 164 5.67 -19.28 2.51
N ARG A 165 6.99 -19.30 2.77
CA ARG A 165 7.70 -20.49 3.24
C ARG A 165 7.22 -20.92 4.62
N ALA A 166 7.08 -20.00 5.57
CA ALA A 166 6.56 -20.28 6.91
C ALA A 166 5.15 -20.88 6.84
N ALA A 167 4.25 -20.29 6.05
CA ALA A 167 2.89 -20.78 5.88
C ALA A 167 2.83 -22.19 5.26
N LYS A 168 3.75 -22.52 4.36
CA LYS A 168 3.85 -23.86 3.78
C LYS A 168 4.36 -24.90 4.79
N LEU A 169 5.32 -24.52 5.64
CA LEU A 169 5.86 -25.41 6.67
C LEU A 169 4.88 -25.60 7.84
N HIS A 170 4.12 -24.56 8.16
CA HIS A 170 3.20 -24.53 9.30
C HIS A 170 1.78 -24.16 8.86
N PRO A 171 1.09 -25.04 8.09
CA PRO A 171 -0.21 -24.72 7.49
C PRO A 171 -1.29 -24.46 8.53
N ASN A 172 -1.16 -24.99 9.75
CA ASN A 172 -2.12 -24.81 10.85
C ASN A 172 -1.70 -23.75 11.88
N ASP A 173 -0.60 -23.02 11.64
CA ASP A 173 -0.23 -21.87 12.47
C ASP A 173 -0.92 -20.60 11.94
N PRO A 174 -1.82 -19.97 12.75
CA PRO A 174 -2.49 -18.74 12.34
C PRO A 174 -1.51 -17.59 12.09
N ASN A 175 -0.37 -17.53 12.78
CA ASN A 175 0.62 -16.45 12.54
C ASN A 175 1.27 -16.60 11.18
N ALA A 176 1.65 -17.82 10.79
CA ALA A 176 2.23 -18.08 9.48
C ALA A 176 1.24 -17.78 8.33
N GLN A 177 -0.04 -18.15 8.51
CA GLN A 177 -1.07 -17.88 7.51
C GLN A 177 -1.39 -16.38 7.39
N VAL A 178 -1.45 -15.66 8.49
CA VAL A 178 -1.64 -14.20 8.51
C VAL A 178 -0.44 -13.51 7.85
N ALA A 179 0.79 -13.89 8.20
CA ALA A 179 2.00 -13.34 7.61
C ALA A 179 2.02 -13.47 6.09
N ALA A 180 1.70 -14.67 5.56
CA ALA A 180 1.62 -14.90 4.13
C ALA A 180 0.50 -14.09 3.46
N ALA A 181 -0.63 -13.87 4.13
CA ALA A 181 -1.72 -13.04 3.62
C ALA A 181 -1.32 -11.56 3.57
N VAL A 182 -0.64 -11.06 4.62
CA VAL A 182 -0.16 -9.67 4.70
C VAL A 182 1.00 -9.44 3.71
N GLY A 183 1.90 -10.40 3.54
CA GLY A 183 3.01 -10.30 2.59
C GLY A 183 2.57 -10.07 1.15
N ARG A 184 1.41 -10.61 0.78
CA ARG A 184 0.79 -10.46 -0.54
C ARG A 184 -0.18 -9.28 -0.63
N PHE A 185 -0.05 -8.30 0.25
CA PHE A 185 -0.86 -7.10 0.17
C PHE A 185 -0.57 -6.35 -1.13
N ASP A 186 -1.64 -5.93 -1.81
CA ASP A 186 -1.57 -5.23 -3.09
C ASP A 186 -2.58 -4.09 -3.12
N MET A 187 -2.10 -2.85 -3.27
CA MET A 187 -2.94 -1.67 -3.34
C MET A 187 -3.78 -1.62 -4.63
N ASP A 188 -3.28 -2.23 -5.71
CA ASP A 188 -4.03 -2.33 -6.97
C ASP A 188 -5.18 -3.33 -6.86
N ASN A 189 -5.13 -4.29 -5.90
CA ASN A 189 -6.11 -5.35 -5.74
C ASN A 189 -6.44 -5.67 -4.27
N LEU A 190 -7.11 -4.74 -3.61
CA LEU A 190 -7.53 -4.93 -2.20
C LEU A 190 -8.44 -6.13 -1.99
N ASN A 191 -9.31 -6.45 -2.96
CA ASN A 191 -10.19 -7.62 -2.87
C ASN A 191 -9.39 -8.91 -2.73
N ALA A 192 -8.26 -9.04 -3.42
CA ALA A 192 -7.36 -10.18 -3.25
C ALA A 192 -6.76 -10.23 -1.83
N SER A 193 -6.41 -9.08 -1.25
CA SER A 193 -5.91 -9.00 0.12
C SER A 193 -6.97 -9.46 1.14
N PHE A 194 -8.21 -8.98 1.02
CA PHE A 194 -9.31 -9.42 1.88
C PHE A 194 -9.67 -10.89 1.68
N SER A 195 -9.64 -11.41 0.44
CA SER A 195 -9.94 -12.82 0.16
C SER A 195 -8.93 -13.79 0.77
N ARG A 196 -7.73 -13.33 1.09
CA ARG A 196 -6.71 -14.14 1.78
C ARG A 196 -6.84 -14.08 3.29
N LEU A 197 -7.03 -12.90 3.85
CA LEU A 197 -7.06 -12.70 5.31
C LEU A 197 -8.45 -12.98 5.93
N GLY A 198 -9.53 -12.59 5.25
CA GLY A 198 -10.90 -12.76 5.74
C GLY A 198 -11.28 -14.19 6.10
N PRO A 199 -11.03 -15.20 5.24
CA PRO A 199 -11.35 -16.60 5.53
C PRO A 199 -10.61 -17.18 6.75
N LEU A 200 -9.46 -16.61 7.14
CA LEU A 200 -8.73 -17.07 8.32
C LEU A 200 -9.53 -16.87 9.61
N VAL A 201 -10.46 -15.92 9.65
CA VAL A 201 -11.36 -15.73 10.79
C VAL A 201 -12.23 -16.96 11.05
N LYS A 202 -12.69 -17.62 9.99
CA LYS A 202 -13.47 -18.87 10.11
C LYS A 202 -12.57 -20.06 10.43
N ARG A 203 -11.38 -20.10 9.85
CA ARG A 203 -10.41 -21.19 10.05
C ARG A 203 -9.80 -21.15 11.45
N PHE A 204 -9.55 -19.96 11.99
CA PHE A 204 -8.93 -19.74 13.30
C PHE A 204 -9.76 -18.78 14.15
N PRO A 205 -10.99 -19.15 14.55
CA PRO A 205 -11.95 -18.23 15.17
C PRO A 205 -11.49 -17.66 16.52
N ARG A 206 -10.59 -18.36 17.21
CA ARG A 206 -10.02 -17.95 18.51
C ARG A 206 -8.60 -17.37 18.36
N SER A 207 -8.14 -17.05 17.16
CA SER A 207 -6.82 -16.48 16.94
C SER A 207 -6.86 -14.95 17.05
N GLN A 208 -6.19 -14.43 18.07
CA GLN A 208 -6.03 -13.00 18.28
C GLN A 208 -5.26 -12.33 17.13
N THR A 209 -4.20 -12.98 16.63
CA THR A 209 -3.40 -12.45 15.51
C THR A 209 -4.24 -12.27 14.25
N VAL A 210 -5.16 -13.20 13.94
CA VAL A 210 -6.06 -13.09 12.77
C VAL A 210 -6.99 -11.88 12.92
N ARG A 211 -7.64 -11.74 14.09
CA ARG A 211 -8.56 -10.62 14.36
C ARG A 211 -7.85 -9.28 14.30
N TYR A 212 -6.69 -9.20 14.94
CA TYR A 212 -5.90 -7.98 15.00
C TYR A 212 -5.45 -7.51 13.59
N HIS A 213 -4.88 -8.41 12.77
CA HIS A 213 -4.40 -8.04 11.45
C HIS A 213 -5.53 -7.78 10.45
N LEU A 214 -6.68 -8.45 10.59
CA LEU A 214 -7.86 -8.07 9.80
C LEU A 214 -8.36 -6.68 10.19
N GLY A 215 -8.38 -6.35 11.49
CA GLY A 215 -8.66 -5.01 11.97
C GLY A 215 -7.72 -3.95 11.39
N LEU A 216 -6.40 -4.24 11.34
CA LEU A 216 -5.42 -3.35 10.71
C LEU A 216 -5.70 -3.12 9.21
N LEU A 217 -5.99 -4.17 8.46
CA LEU A 217 -6.30 -4.06 7.03
C LEU A 217 -7.58 -3.24 6.80
N LEU A 218 -8.62 -3.48 7.60
CA LEU A 218 -9.88 -2.73 7.53
C LEU A 218 -9.68 -1.24 7.89
N ALA A 219 -8.91 -0.94 8.94
CA ALA A 219 -8.58 0.44 9.31
C ALA A 219 -7.77 1.12 8.22
N TRP A 220 -6.79 0.41 7.63
CA TRP A 220 -5.94 0.91 6.56
C TRP A 220 -6.75 1.27 5.31
N THR A 221 -7.81 0.53 5.02
CA THR A 221 -8.73 0.76 3.89
C THR A 221 -9.91 1.69 4.22
N GLY A 222 -9.91 2.34 5.39
CA GLY A 222 -10.93 3.30 5.78
C GLY A 222 -12.25 2.67 6.28
N GLN A 223 -12.28 1.35 6.50
CA GLN A 223 -13.47 0.63 6.98
C GLN A 223 -13.55 0.63 8.52
N GLY A 224 -13.56 1.82 9.12
CA GLY A 224 -13.48 2.04 10.57
C GLY A 224 -14.45 1.19 11.42
N PRO A 225 -15.76 1.14 11.12
CA PRO A 225 -16.72 0.34 11.89
C PRO A 225 -16.41 -1.15 11.88
N LEU A 226 -15.96 -1.71 10.75
CA LEU A 226 -15.56 -3.11 10.65
C LEU A 226 -14.23 -3.37 11.37
N ALA A 227 -13.27 -2.46 11.25
CA ALA A 227 -12.01 -2.50 11.97
C ALA A 227 -12.24 -2.51 13.49
N LEU A 228 -13.14 -1.64 13.99
CA LEU A 228 -13.51 -1.56 15.39
C LEU A 228 -14.08 -2.88 15.91
N LYS A 229 -14.91 -3.55 15.11
CA LYS A 229 -15.45 -4.88 15.45
C LYS A 229 -14.33 -5.92 15.63
N GLU A 230 -13.37 -5.97 14.70
CA GLU A 230 -12.29 -6.95 14.75
C GLU A 230 -11.28 -6.64 15.87
N PHE A 231 -10.98 -5.37 16.15
CA PHE A 231 -10.15 -4.99 17.30
C PHE A 231 -10.81 -5.31 18.64
N ARG A 232 -12.13 -5.08 18.78
CA ARG A 232 -12.87 -5.50 19.99
C ARG A 232 -12.81 -7.02 20.18
N ALA A 233 -12.95 -7.79 19.11
CA ALA A 233 -12.81 -9.24 19.14
C ALA A 233 -11.39 -9.69 19.52
N ALA A 234 -10.35 -9.04 18.96
CA ALA A 234 -8.96 -9.32 19.32
C ALA A 234 -8.68 -9.04 20.80
N ARG A 235 -9.13 -7.87 21.32
CA ARG A 235 -9.00 -7.50 22.72
C ARG A 235 -9.70 -8.49 23.65
N ALA A 236 -10.91 -8.93 23.30
CA ALA A 236 -11.71 -9.85 24.11
C ALA A 236 -11.09 -11.25 24.23
N LEU A 237 -10.27 -11.68 23.27
CA LEU A 237 -9.59 -12.98 23.33
C LEU A 237 -8.50 -13.03 24.41
N ASP A 238 -7.68 -11.98 24.50
CA ASP A 238 -6.70 -11.80 25.58
C ASP A 238 -6.23 -10.34 25.65
N PRO A 239 -6.72 -9.55 26.61
CA PRO A 239 -6.36 -8.13 26.75
C PRO A 239 -4.94 -7.89 27.29
N ALA A 240 -4.30 -8.91 27.89
CA ALA A 240 -2.99 -8.75 28.52
C ALA A 240 -1.83 -8.83 27.52
N THR A 241 -2.05 -9.46 26.38
CA THR A 241 -1.05 -9.60 25.31
C THR A 241 -0.72 -8.26 24.64
N THR A 242 0.37 -8.23 23.88
CA THR A 242 0.72 -7.09 23.01
C THR A 242 -0.41 -6.75 22.06
N PHE A 243 -0.99 -7.75 21.37
CA PHE A 243 -2.11 -7.52 20.45
C PHE A 243 -3.39 -7.06 21.14
N GLY A 244 -3.64 -7.54 22.37
CA GLY A 244 -4.78 -7.08 23.17
C GLY A 244 -4.67 -5.62 23.54
N LYS A 245 -3.51 -5.18 24.02
CA LYS A 245 -3.20 -3.77 24.37
C LYS A 245 -3.23 -2.85 23.14
N GLU A 246 -2.63 -3.28 22.05
CA GLU A 246 -2.67 -2.50 20.80
C GLU A 246 -4.10 -2.42 20.23
N ALA A 247 -4.86 -3.51 20.25
CA ALA A 247 -6.26 -3.51 19.85
C ALA A 247 -7.09 -2.55 20.70
N ASP A 248 -6.84 -2.46 22.01
CA ASP A 248 -7.51 -1.49 22.89
C ASP A 248 -7.21 -0.05 22.51
N THR A 249 -5.95 0.26 22.14
CA THR A 249 -5.56 1.57 21.62
C THR A 249 -6.34 1.92 20.35
N PHE A 250 -6.48 0.99 19.42
CA PHE A 250 -7.27 1.18 18.20
C PHE A 250 -8.77 1.34 18.51
N VAL A 251 -9.31 0.54 19.43
CA VAL A 251 -10.72 0.64 19.86
C VAL A 251 -11.00 2.03 20.42
N THR A 252 -10.14 2.54 21.30
CA THR A 252 -10.29 3.87 21.89
C THR A 252 -10.23 4.97 20.84
N HIS A 253 -9.25 4.88 19.92
CA HIS A 253 -9.07 5.87 18.86
C HIS A 253 -10.25 5.90 17.89
N LEU A 254 -10.69 4.74 17.39
CA LEU A 254 -11.79 4.63 16.43
C LEU A 254 -13.15 4.98 17.08
N ALA A 255 -13.36 4.65 18.35
CA ALA A 255 -14.58 5.01 19.06
C ALA A 255 -14.72 6.53 19.28
N ASN A 256 -13.60 7.25 19.36
CA ASN A 256 -13.55 8.71 19.51
C ASN A 256 -13.60 9.46 18.17
N GLY A 257 -14.08 8.83 17.09
CA GLY A 257 -14.23 9.45 15.77
C GLY A 257 -12.95 9.51 14.94
N GLY A 258 -11.86 8.84 15.36
CA GLY A 258 -10.70 8.63 14.52
C GLY A 258 -11.07 7.77 13.32
N THR A 259 -10.85 8.26 12.11
CA THR A 259 -11.09 7.49 10.87
C THR A 259 -9.94 6.56 10.53
N GLN A 260 -8.82 6.69 11.22
CA GLN A 260 -7.55 5.99 10.99
C GLN A 260 -6.99 5.46 12.31
N GLY A 261 -6.05 4.52 12.21
CA GLY A 261 -5.32 4.09 13.39
C GLY A 261 -4.51 5.22 14.03
N PRO A 262 -4.16 5.09 15.33
CA PRO A 262 -3.33 6.07 16.03
C PRO A 262 -2.00 6.25 15.29
N LYS A 263 -1.55 7.50 15.16
CA LYS A 263 -0.21 7.80 14.62
C LYS A 263 0.84 7.17 15.54
N ARG A 264 1.70 6.34 14.99
CA ARG A 264 2.86 5.74 15.67
C ARG A 264 4.09 6.62 15.54
#